data_bc6b3f3311d54b3247b0300b891e64ad
#
_entry.id   bc6b3f3311d54b3247b0300b891e64ad
#
_cell.length_a   1.000
_cell.length_b   1.000
_cell.length_c   1.000
_cell.angle_alpha   90.00
_cell.angle_beta   90.00
_cell.angle_gamma   90.00
#
_symmetry.space_group_name_H-M   'P 1'
#
loop_
_entity.id
_entity.type
_entity.pdbx_description
1 polymer ?
#
loop_
_entity_poly.entity_id
_entity_poly.type
_entity_poly.pdbx_seq_one_letter_code
_entity_poly.pdbx_strand_id
1 'polypeptide(L)'
;MKYLVFLTFCFSLRAADLPFAVALSGEPGPYTVERWKNDWPGCEFEDGIKEGHVALKEREGVKCLRLNYAVGGIGPEKGGAGWRWPIGKHESAELHYTLQFSKEFDFVKGGKLPGFCGGPENVSGGRPADGSNGFSARLMWRKDGRGEAYVYHKNQPEKYGESFAFPEAFRFPLGKPIQVRLAVHMNASGKRDGILRVWITLPHETEQLVVDQSNLEWRSAATFGVDSLYFESFHGGNDSSWAPTRPCFAEFSQFKVVKPSDR
;
A
#
# COMPACT_ATOMS: atom_id res chain seq x y z
N MET A 1 -42.43 -13.87 36.27
CA MET A 1 -41.19 -13.17 35.85
C MET A 1 -40.55 -14.05 34.75
N LYS A 2 -40.58 -13.62 33.49
CA LYS A 2 -39.95 -14.37 32.37
C LYS A 2 -38.58 -13.69 32.12
N TYR A 3 -37.49 -14.39 32.34
CA TYR A 3 -36.16 -13.93 32.03
C TYR A 3 -35.92 -14.11 30.50
N LEU A 4 -35.71 -12.99 29.79
CA LEU A 4 -35.32 -13.00 28.40
C LEU A 4 -33.79 -13.11 28.35
N VAL A 5 -33.27 -14.23 27.92
CA VAL A 5 -31.83 -14.46 27.72
C VAL A 5 -31.49 -13.88 26.34
N PHE A 6 -30.76 -12.78 26.30
CA PHE A 6 -30.12 -12.28 25.09
C PHE A 6 -28.88 -13.10 24.78
N LEU A 7 -28.97 -13.98 23.76
CA LEU A 7 -27.78 -14.59 23.16
C LEU A 7 -27.10 -13.53 22.28
N THR A 8 -26.01 -13.00 22.76
CA THR A 8 -25.11 -12.18 21.93
C THR A 8 -24.31 -13.12 21.03
N PHE A 9 -24.66 -13.18 19.75
CA PHE A 9 -23.83 -13.84 18.75
C PHE A 9 -22.62 -12.95 18.49
N CYS A 10 -21.47 -13.30 19.08
CA CYS A 10 -20.19 -12.80 18.67
C CYS A 10 -19.83 -13.43 17.31
N PHE A 11 -20.07 -12.71 16.23
CA PHE A 11 -19.46 -13.06 14.94
C PHE A 11 -17.95 -12.79 15.05
N SER A 12 -17.17 -13.82 15.38
CA SER A 12 -15.74 -13.76 15.12
C SER A 12 -15.57 -13.78 13.59
N LEU A 13 -15.24 -12.62 13.00
CA LEU A 13 -14.71 -12.62 11.64
C LEU A 13 -13.48 -13.55 11.63
N ARG A 14 -13.65 -14.74 11.09
CA ARG A 14 -12.51 -15.58 10.74
C ARG A 14 -11.69 -14.79 9.71
N ALA A 15 -10.40 -14.63 9.98
CA ALA A 15 -9.48 -14.15 8.96
C ALA A 15 -9.71 -15.00 7.70
N ALA A 16 -10.08 -14.37 6.61
CA ALA A 16 -10.27 -15.08 5.37
C ALA A 16 -8.92 -15.67 4.94
N ASP A 17 -8.92 -16.90 4.44
CA ASP A 17 -7.68 -17.57 4.05
C ASP A 17 -7.07 -16.90 2.79
N LEU A 18 -5.76 -16.64 2.82
CA LEU A 18 -5.03 -16.25 1.62
C LEU A 18 -5.06 -17.39 0.57
N PRO A 19 -5.14 -17.13 -0.74
CA PRO A 19 -4.91 -15.87 -1.42
C PRO A 19 -6.15 -15.00 -1.63
N PHE A 20 -5.95 -13.67 -1.69
CA PHE A 20 -6.92 -12.70 -2.20
C PHE A 20 -6.45 -12.09 -3.52
N ALA A 21 -7.39 -11.77 -4.39
CA ALA A 21 -7.14 -10.98 -5.58
C ALA A 21 -8.24 -9.92 -5.74
N VAL A 22 -7.86 -8.73 -6.15
CA VAL A 22 -8.83 -7.67 -6.48
C VAL A 22 -9.31 -7.90 -7.90
N ALA A 23 -10.61 -8.10 -8.06
CA ALA A 23 -11.27 -8.17 -9.37
C ALA A 23 -11.91 -6.81 -9.68
N LEU A 24 -11.25 -5.99 -10.47
CA LEU A 24 -11.81 -4.71 -10.91
C LEU A 24 -13.00 -4.94 -11.82
N SER A 25 -14.17 -4.41 -11.45
CA SER A 25 -15.45 -4.64 -12.11
C SER A 25 -15.90 -3.47 -12.97
N GLY A 26 -16.86 -3.73 -13.88
CA GLY A 26 -17.53 -2.74 -14.72
C GLY A 26 -16.73 -2.30 -15.94
N GLU A 27 -17.28 -1.32 -16.68
CA GLU A 27 -16.70 -0.76 -17.91
C GLU A 27 -15.72 0.37 -17.60
N PRO A 28 -14.73 0.63 -18.48
CA PRO A 28 -13.85 1.80 -18.36
C PRO A 28 -14.61 3.10 -18.18
N GLY A 29 -14.14 3.96 -17.29
CA GLY A 29 -14.80 5.23 -16.94
C GLY A 29 -14.42 5.71 -15.54
N PRO A 30 -15.15 6.67 -14.97
CA PRO A 30 -14.96 7.12 -13.60
C PRO A 30 -15.06 5.95 -12.60
N TYR A 31 -14.15 5.89 -11.64
CA TYR A 31 -14.19 4.88 -10.59
C TYR A 31 -15.00 5.44 -9.42
N THR A 32 -16.26 4.98 -9.32
CA THR A 32 -17.20 5.51 -8.34
C THR A 32 -17.03 4.83 -6.98
N VAL A 33 -17.53 5.47 -5.92
CA VAL A 33 -17.56 4.89 -4.56
C VAL A 33 -18.31 3.56 -4.54
N GLU A 34 -19.35 3.40 -5.35
CA GLU A 34 -20.10 2.14 -5.46
C GLU A 34 -19.21 1.02 -6.03
N ARG A 35 -18.49 1.29 -7.14
CA ARG A 35 -17.52 0.34 -7.70
C ARG A 35 -16.43 -0.01 -6.70
N TRP A 36 -15.87 1.00 -6.03
CA TRP A 36 -14.86 0.79 -5.02
C TRP A 36 -15.34 -0.14 -3.90
N LYS A 37 -16.56 0.05 -3.37
CA LYS A 37 -17.11 -0.85 -2.35
C LYS A 37 -17.30 -2.28 -2.84
N ASN A 38 -17.61 -2.47 -4.11
CA ASN A 38 -17.74 -3.80 -4.72
C ASN A 38 -16.38 -4.47 -4.92
N ASP A 39 -15.40 -3.75 -5.44
CA ASP A 39 -14.08 -4.28 -5.77
C ASP A 39 -13.18 -4.44 -4.55
N TRP A 40 -13.39 -3.63 -3.49
CA TRP A 40 -12.63 -3.61 -2.24
C TRP A 40 -13.58 -3.77 -1.03
N PRO A 41 -14.22 -4.93 -0.87
CA PRO A 41 -15.22 -5.11 0.18
C PRO A 41 -14.60 -4.98 1.57
N GLY A 42 -15.34 -4.33 2.48
CA GLY A 42 -14.90 -4.12 3.87
C GLY A 42 -14.06 -2.86 4.11
N CYS A 43 -13.70 -2.12 3.07
CA CYS A 43 -13.08 -0.80 3.26
C CYS A 43 -14.08 0.19 3.87
N GLU A 44 -13.64 0.93 4.89
CA GLU A 44 -14.49 1.87 5.63
C GLU A 44 -14.32 3.31 5.20
N PHE A 45 -13.16 3.68 4.65
CA PHE A 45 -12.86 5.03 4.18
C PHE A 45 -12.19 4.99 2.81
N GLU A 46 -12.30 6.09 2.11
CA GLU A 46 -11.54 6.37 0.89
C GLU A 46 -11.23 7.86 0.80
N ASP A 47 -10.09 8.16 0.20
CA ASP A 47 -9.70 9.49 -0.24
C ASP A 47 -9.46 9.44 -1.75
N GLY A 48 -9.84 10.49 -2.47
CA GLY A 48 -9.53 10.68 -3.89
C GLY A 48 -10.52 10.04 -4.88
N ILE A 49 -11.40 9.13 -4.46
CA ILE A 49 -12.43 8.56 -5.33
C ILE A 49 -13.58 9.55 -5.49
N LYS A 50 -14.11 10.10 -4.42
CA LYS A 50 -15.17 11.14 -4.44
C LYS A 50 -14.71 12.39 -5.16
N GLU A 51 -13.45 12.72 -5.03
CA GLU A 51 -12.80 13.86 -5.70
C GLU A 51 -12.57 13.61 -7.19
N GLY A 52 -12.82 12.38 -7.67
CA GLY A 52 -12.73 12.02 -9.10
C GLY A 52 -11.30 11.77 -9.59
N HIS A 53 -10.36 11.50 -8.69
CA HIS A 53 -8.96 11.26 -9.06
C HIS A 53 -8.76 9.87 -9.68
N VAL A 54 -9.68 8.92 -9.47
CA VAL A 54 -9.53 7.53 -9.91
C VAL A 54 -10.45 7.22 -11.08
N ALA A 55 -9.92 6.55 -12.09
CA ALA A 55 -10.69 6.03 -13.23
C ALA A 55 -10.33 4.56 -13.47
N LEU A 56 -11.32 3.77 -13.87
CA LEU A 56 -11.11 2.44 -14.42
C LEU A 56 -10.70 2.56 -15.89
N LYS A 57 -9.61 1.91 -16.25
CA LYS A 57 -9.12 1.78 -17.62
C LYS A 57 -8.92 0.32 -17.96
N GLU A 58 -8.84 0.04 -19.26
CA GLU A 58 -8.48 -1.27 -19.77
C GLU A 58 -7.35 -1.14 -20.78
N ARG A 59 -6.34 -1.98 -20.65
CA ARG A 59 -5.19 -2.06 -21.56
C ARG A 59 -4.92 -3.52 -21.87
N GLU A 60 -4.96 -3.87 -23.16
CA GLU A 60 -4.66 -5.23 -23.61
C GLU A 60 -5.48 -6.30 -22.85
N GLY A 61 -6.76 -6.01 -22.58
CA GLY A 61 -7.65 -6.88 -21.82
C GLY A 61 -7.45 -6.89 -20.31
N VAL A 62 -6.52 -6.09 -19.75
CA VAL A 62 -6.28 -5.97 -18.32
C VAL A 62 -6.89 -4.69 -17.78
N LYS A 63 -7.80 -4.82 -16.82
CA LYS A 63 -8.37 -3.66 -16.11
C LYS A 63 -7.37 -3.11 -15.11
N CYS A 64 -7.26 -1.77 -15.08
CA CYS A 64 -6.38 -1.05 -14.17
C CYS A 64 -7.06 0.18 -13.58
N LEU A 65 -6.68 0.52 -12.37
CA LEU A 65 -7.00 1.80 -11.74
C LEU A 65 -5.99 2.83 -12.22
N ARG A 66 -6.47 3.82 -12.97
CA ARG A 66 -5.67 5.02 -13.27
C ARG A 66 -5.92 6.05 -12.20
N LEU A 67 -4.85 6.45 -11.54
CA LEU A 67 -4.84 7.49 -10.55
C LEU A 67 -4.24 8.76 -11.16
N ASN A 68 -5.05 9.80 -11.28
CA ASN A 68 -4.64 11.09 -11.81
C ASN A 68 -4.14 11.97 -10.65
N TYR A 69 -2.95 12.54 -10.80
CA TYR A 69 -2.37 13.45 -9.82
C TYR A 69 -2.60 14.88 -10.29
N ALA A 70 -3.38 15.62 -9.50
CA ALA A 70 -3.71 17.00 -9.82
C ALA A 70 -2.49 17.92 -9.65
N VAL A 71 -2.31 18.86 -10.58
CA VAL A 71 -1.30 19.90 -10.47
C VAL A 71 -1.50 20.67 -9.17
N GLY A 72 -0.43 20.86 -8.41
CA GLY A 72 -0.48 21.53 -7.10
C GLY A 72 -1.05 20.68 -5.96
N GLY A 73 -1.54 19.47 -6.21
CA GLY A 73 -2.11 18.58 -5.20
C GLY A 73 -1.06 17.76 -4.45
N ILE A 74 -1.21 17.63 -3.13
CA ILE A 74 -0.43 16.75 -2.25
C ILE A 74 -1.36 16.00 -1.30
N GLY A 75 -0.91 14.83 -0.87
CA GLY A 75 -1.73 13.95 -0.03
C GLY A 75 -2.82 13.20 -0.82
N PRO A 76 -3.50 12.24 -0.20
CA PRO A 76 -4.45 11.39 -0.92
C PRO A 76 -5.69 12.15 -1.39
N GLU A 77 -6.28 12.99 -0.55
CA GLU A 77 -7.51 13.73 -0.85
C GLU A 77 -7.35 14.75 -1.99
N LYS A 78 -6.22 15.49 -2.03
CA LYS A 78 -6.01 16.60 -2.98
C LYS A 78 -5.16 16.24 -4.18
N GLY A 79 -4.37 15.20 -4.10
CA GLY A 79 -3.35 14.88 -5.10
C GLY A 79 -3.13 13.40 -5.32
N GLY A 80 -4.13 12.56 -5.03
CA GLY A 80 -3.99 11.14 -5.19
C GLY A 80 -5.21 10.35 -4.75
N ALA A 81 -4.99 9.18 -4.15
CA ALA A 81 -6.04 8.40 -3.51
C ALA A 81 -5.48 7.51 -2.39
N GLY A 82 -6.34 7.07 -1.49
CA GLY A 82 -5.97 6.15 -0.42
C GLY A 82 -7.15 5.43 0.20
N TRP A 83 -6.93 4.17 0.58
CA TRP A 83 -7.82 3.34 1.40
C TRP A 83 -7.08 2.18 2.03
N ARG A 84 -7.71 1.55 3.02
CA ARG A 84 -7.23 0.29 3.60
C ARG A 84 -8.21 -0.82 3.27
N TRP A 85 -7.71 -1.89 2.67
CA TRP A 85 -8.49 -3.09 2.42
C TRP A 85 -8.18 -4.13 3.48
N PRO A 86 -9.15 -4.47 4.37
CA PRO A 86 -8.93 -5.44 5.42
C PRO A 86 -8.77 -6.85 4.81
N ILE A 87 -7.69 -7.52 5.20
CA ILE A 87 -7.38 -8.88 4.75
C ILE A 87 -7.41 -9.90 5.89
N GLY A 88 -7.76 -9.45 7.11
CA GLY A 88 -7.65 -10.26 8.32
C GLY A 88 -6.22 -10.28 8.87
N LYS A 89 -6.05 -10.77 10.10
CA LYS A 89 -4.76 -10.80 10.79
C LYS A 89 -3.89 -11.95 10.30
N HIS A 90 -2.72 -11.65 9.76
CA HIS A 90 -1.71 -12.62 9.31
C HIS A 90 -0.36 -12.36 9.97
N GLU A 91 0.38 -13.44 10.28
CA GLU A 91 1.77 -13.35 10.74
C GLU A 91 2.73 -13.02 9.59
N SER A 92 2.31 -13.29 8.36
CA SER A 92 3.03 -12.92 7.16
C SER A 92 2.08 -12.76 5.98
N ALA A 93 2.39 -11.82 5.09
CA ALA A 93 1.65 -11.61 3.85
C ALA A 93 2.60 -11.10 2.77
N GLU A 94 2.26 -11.42 1.51
CA GLU A 94 2.98 -10.96 0.33
C GLU A 94 2.00 -10.32 -0.65
N LEU A 95 2.27 -9.05 -1.00
CA LEU A 95 1.49 -8.25 -1.94
C LEU A 95 2.16 -8.26 -3.31
N HIS A 96 1.37 -8.50 -4.33
CA HIS A 96 1.76 -8.34 -5.73
C HIS A 96 0.86 -7.30 -6.39
N TYR A 97 1.42 -6.48 -7.24
CA TYR A 97 0.67 -5.62 -8.16
C TYR A 97 1.54 -5.17 -9.34
N THR A 98 0.87 -4.75 -10.41
CA THR A 98 1.51 -4.10 -11.55
C THR A 98 1.36 -2.61 -11.43
N LEU A 99 2.45 -1.86 -11.63
CA LEU A 99 2.52 -0.41 -11.61
C LEU A 99 3.05 0.11 -12.94
N GLN A 100 2.42 1.16 -13.47
CA GLN A 100 2.93 1.89 -14.62
C GLN A 100 2.78 3.39 -14.40
N PHE A 101 3.87 4.11 -14.37
CA PHE A 101 3.85 5.57 -14.43
C PHE A 101 3.62 6.06 -15.86
N SER A 102 2.90 7.18 -16.03
CA SER A 102 2.75 7.83 -17.33
C SER A 102 4.10 8.25 -17.91
N LYS A 103 4.18 8.40 -19.24
CA LYS A 103 5.41 8.87 -19.90
C LYS A 103 5.86 10.24 -19.41
N GLU A 104 4.89 11.08 -19.02
CA GLU A 104 5.10 12.45 -18.54
C GLU A 104 5.02 12.55 -17.01
N PHE A 105 5.23 11.43 -16.29
CA PHE A 105 5.11 11.43 -14.83
C PHE A 105 6.13 12.39 -14.20
N ASP A 106 5.64 13.24 -13.29
CA ASP A 106 6.46 14.21 -12.58
C ASP A 106 6.80 13.67 -11.18
N PHE A 107 7.97 13.10 -11.01
CA PHE A 107 8.38 12.52 -9.73
C PHE A 107 8.56 13.56 -8.61
N VAL A 108 8.86 14.80 -8.95
CA VAL A 108 9.13 15.91 -8.03
C VAL A 108 10.10 15.46 -6.91
N LYS A 109 9.68 15.54 -5.65
CA LYS A 109 10.47 15.08 -4.48
C LYS A 109 10.14 13.67 -4.04
N GLY A 110 8.93 13.19 -4.38
CA GLY A 110 8.49 11.86 -4.04
C GLY A 110 7.01 11.73 -3.75
N GLY A 111 6.58 10.48 -3.55
CA GLY A 111 5.21 10.15 -3.22
C GLY A 111 5.04 8.70 -2.82
N LYS A 112 3.85 8.34 -2.38
CA LYS A 112 3.51 7.04 -1.83
C LYS A 112 3.08 6.07 -2.90
N LEU A 113 3.35 4.80 -2.65
CA LEU A 113 2.88 3.64 -3.41
C LEU A 113 2.31 2.59 -2.45
N PRO A 114 1.43 1.70 -2.93
CA PRO A 114 0.79 0.69 -2.08
C PRO A 114 1.76 -0.22 -1.33
N GLY A 115 1.29 -0.71 -0.18
CA GLY A 115 1.98 -1.67 0.67
C GLY A 115 1.05 -2.29 1.70
N PHE A 116 1.57 -2.60 2.87
CA PHE A 116 0.82 -3.17 3.98
C PHE A 116 0.77 -2.25 5.20
N CYS A 117 -0.22 -2.46 6.03
CA CYS A 117 -0.26 -1.96 7.39
C CYS A 117 -0.94 -2.97 8.31
N GLY A 118 -0.92 -2.67 9.59
CA GLY A 118 -1.63 -3.42 10.60
C GLY A 118 -1.62 -2.73 11.96
N GLY A 119 -2.55 -3.15 12.81
CA GLY A 119 -2.74 -2.60 14.13
C GLY A 119 -3.93 -1.64 14.25
N PRO A 120 -4.29 -1.27 15.50
CA PRO A 120 -5.51 -0.54 15.77
C PRO A 120 -5.50 0.92 15.27
N GLU A 121 -4.33 1.50 15.01
CA GLU A 121 -4.22 2.90 14.61
C GLU A 121 -3.62 3.08 13.22
N ASN A 122 -3.83 4.27 12.65
CA ASN A 122 -3.14 4.67 11.44
C ASN A 122 -1.73 5.20 11.75
N VAL A 123 -0.75 4.31 11.68
CA VAL A 123 0.66 4.62 11.90
C VAL A 123 1.28 5.09 10.58
N SER A 124 1.21 6.41 10.37
CA SER A 124 1.71 7.08 9.16
C SER A 124 1.68 8.60 9.36
N GLY A 125 2.23 9.39 8.41
CA GLY A 125 2.09 10.85 8.41
C GLY A 125 2.65 11.56 9.66
N GLY A 126 3.73 11.04 10.25
CA GLY A 126 4.35 11.59 11.45
C GLY A 126 3.71 11.10 12.77
N ARG A 127 2.93 10.02 12.73
CA ARG A 127 2.50 9.24 13.90
C ARG A 127 3.39 8.00 13.97
N PRO A 128 4.42 8.00 14.84
CA PRO A 128 5.37 6.90 14.92
C PRO A 128 4.73 5.63 15.50
N ALA A 129 5.28 4.49 15.14
CA ALA A 129 4.95 3.22 15.76
C ALA A 129 5.56 3.13 17.16
N ASP A 130 4.79 2.61 18.12
CA ASP A 130 5.26 2.35 19.49
C ASP A 130 5.33 0.85 19.84
N GLY A 131 4.94 0.01 18.87
CA GLY A 131 4.87 -1.44 19.02
C GLY A 131 3.55 -1.97 19.59
N SER A 132 2.60 -1.08 19.91
CA SER A 132 1.23 -1.43 20.33
C SER A 132 0.17 -0.85 19.41
N ASN A 133 0.45 0.28 18.77
CA ASN A 133 -0.49 1.06 17.97
C ASN A 133 -0.55 0.64 16.49
N GLY A 134 0.45 -0.08 15.98
CA GLY A 134 0.46 -0.58 14.61
C GLY A 134 1.77 -0.36 13.87
N PHE A 135 1.73 -0.59 12.56
CA PHE A 135 2.85 -0.35 11.64
C PHE A 135 2.32 0.00 10.24
N SER A 136 3.21 0.52 9.38
CA SER A 136 2.98 0.54 7.95
C SER A 136 4.27 0.32 7.16
N ALA A 137 4.20 -0.46 6.09
CA ALA A 137 5.29 -0.73 5.16
C ALA A 137 4.79 -0.46 3.74
N ARG A 138 5.15 0.68 3.20
CA ARG A 138 4.73 1.13 1.86
C ARG A 138 5.97 1.40 1.01
N LEU A 139 5.78 1.55 -0.30
CA LEU A 139 6.85 2.03 -1.16
C LEU A 139 6.71 3.54 -1.39
N MET A 140 7.78 4.13 -1.86
CA MET A 140 7.80 5.50 -2.37
C MET A 140 8.60 5.59 -3.64
N TRP A 141 8.14 6.42 -4.57
CA TRP A 141 9.05 7.01 -5.53
C TRP A 141 9.72 8.22 -4.87
N ARG A 142 10.89 8.54 -5.33
CA ARG A 142 11.64 9.74 -4.97
C ARG A 142 12.01 10.52 -6.23
N LYS A 143 12.66 11.67 -6.02
CA LYS A 143 13.18 12.49 -7.10
C LYS A 143 13.93 11.65 -8.14
N ASP A 144 13.74 11.95 -9.41
CA ASP A 144 14.36 11.29 -10.56
C ASP A 144 14.01 9.80 -10.69
N GLY A 145 12.86 9.39 -10.13
CA GLY A 145 12.38 8.00 -10.19
C GLY A 145 13.13 7.01 -9.31
N ARG A 146 13.92 7.45 -8.33
CA ARG A 146 14.49 6.56 -7.32
C ARG A 146 13.37 5.91 -6.51
N GLY A 147 13.64 4.74 -5.95
CA GLY A 147 12.68 3.97 -5.14
C GLY A 147 13.16 3.75 -3.73
N GLU A 148 12.24 3.53 -2.82
CA GLU A 148 12.50 3.09 -1.45
C GLU A 148 11.30 2.36 -0.86
N ALA A 149 11.54 1.53 0.16
CA ALA A 149 10.52 1.17 1.12
C ALA A 149 10.49 2.20 2.24
N TYR A 150 9.29 2.65 2.61
CA TYR A 150 9.06 3.67 3.62
C TYR A 150 8.20 3.10 4.75
N VAL A 151 8.82 2.96 5.91
CA VAL A 151 8.36 2.03 6.94
C VAL A 151 8.19 2.73 8.28
N TYR A 152 7.04 2.54 8.89
CA TYR A 152 6.80 2.87 10.29
C TYR A 152 6.86 1.59 11.12
N HIS A 153 7.85 1.50 11.99
CA HIS A 153 8.07 0.38 12.90
C HIS A 153 8.55 0.87 14.27
N LYS A 154 8.44 0.05 15.30
CA LYS A 154 8.65 0.45 16.70
C LYS A 154 9.97 1.17 16.96
N ASN A 155 11.04 0.76 16.30
CA ASN A 155 12.39 1.30 16.54
C ASN A 155 12.87 2.24 15.42
N GLN A 156 11.94 2.86 14.69
CA GLN A 156 12.33 3.87 13.71
C GLN A 156 13.07 5.03 14.38
N PRO A 157 14.13 5.57 13.74
CA PRO A 157 15.01 6.55 14.39
C PRO A 157 14.36 7.93 14.53
N GLU A 158 13.40 8.25 13.65
CA GLU A 158 12.82 9.60 13.54
C GLU A 158 11.30 9.57 13.69
N LYS A 159 10.70 10.76 13.84
CA LYS A 159 9.24 10.94 13.88
C LYS A 159 8.54 10.39 12.62
N TYR A 160 9.16 10.52 11.47
CA TYR A 160 8.66 10.03 10.20
C TYR A 160 9.22 8.64 9.91
N GLY A 161 8.59 7.91 8.98
CA GLY A 161 9.00 6.55 8.65
C GLY A 161 10.46 6.46 8.21
N GLU A 162 11.08 5.33 8.50
CA GLU A 162 12.43 4.99 8.05
C GLU A 162 12.43 4.63 6.57
N SER A 163 13.45 5.07 5.85
CA SER A 163 13.63 4.84 4.42
C SER A 163 14.67 3.76 4.17
N PHE A 164 14.27 2.70 3.47
CA PHE A 164 15.17 1.67 2.95
C PHE A 164 15.28 1.84 1.44
N ALA A 165 16.33 2.54 1.01
CA ALA A 165 16.53 2.88 -0.40
C ALA A 165 16.73 1.62 -1.27
N PHE A 166 16.18 1.64 -2.48
CA PHE A 166 16.51 0.66 -3.51
C PHE A 166 17.95 0.87 -4.00
N PRO A 167 18.55 -0.07 -4.73
CA PRO A 167 19.88 0.10 -5.29
C PRO A 167 20.03 1.45 -6.00
N GLU A 168 21.18 2.11 -5.86
CA GLU A 168 21.39 3.48 -6.36
C GLU A 168 21.12 3.63 -7.87
N ALA A 169 21.41 2.60 -8.64
CA ALA A 169 21.16 2.57 -10.08
C ALA A 169 19.68 2.39 -10.45
N PHE A 170 18.82 2.00 -9.50
CA PHE A 170 17.40 1.76 -9.78
C PHE A 170 16.66 3.06 -10.13
N ARG A 171 15.82 2.98 -11.16
CA ARG A 171 14.86 4.04 -11.51
C ARG A 171 13.54 3.40 -11.95
N PHE A 172 12.44 3.94 -11.46
CA PHE A 172 11.12 3.61 -11.98
C PHE A 172 11.02 4.03 -13.45
N PRO A 173 10.72 3.12 -14.38
CA PRO A 173 10.61 3.45 -15.79
C PRO A 173 9.32 4.22 -16.07
N LEU A 174 9.37 5.16 -17.03
CA LEU A 174 8.21 5.89 -17.50
C LEU A 174 7.54 5.17 -18.67
N GLY A 175 6.20 5.11 -18.67
CA GLY A 175 5.39 4.56 -19.74
C GLY A 175 5.49 3.04 -19.92
N LYS A 176 6.12 2.33 -19.00
CA LYS A 176 6.29 0.87 -19.05
C LYS A 176 5.79 0.24 -17.76
N PRO A 177 5.05 -0.89 -17.80
CA PRO A 177 4.62 -1.59 -16.63
C PRO A 177 5.78 -2.30 -15.94
N ILE A 178 5.75 -2.33 -14.60
CA ILE A 178 6.63 -3.11 -13.75
C ILE A 178 5.79 -3.97 -12.82
N GLN A 179 6.35 -5.10 -12.36
CA GLN A 179 5.74 -5.88 -11.30
C GLN A 179 6.41 -5.55 -9.97
N VAL A 180 5.59 -5.39 -8.96
CA VAL A 180 6.01 -5.13 -7.58
C VAL A 180 5.58 -6.31 -6.72
N ARG A 181 6.50 -6.81 -5.91
CA ARG A 181 6.25 -7.80 -4.87
C ARG A 181 6.83 -7.30 -3.55
N LEU A 182 6.01 -7.30 -2.50
CA LEU A 182 6.38 -6.83 -1.17
C LEU A 182 5.92 -7.85 -0.13
N ALA A 183 6.85 -8.41 0.65
CA ALA A 183 6.56 -9.35 1.71
C ALA A 183 6.88 -8.75 3.08
N VAL A 184 5.96 -8.97 4.04
CA VAL A 184 6.13 -8.63 5.45
C VAL A 184 5.98 -9.89 6.27
N HIS A 185 6.94 -10.13 7.19
CA HIS A 185 6.82 -11.13 8.25
C HIS A 185 6.88 -10.41 9.59
N MET A 186 5.88 -10.68 10.43
CA MET A 186 5.83 -10.11 11.78
C MET A 186 6.95 -10.69 12.65
N ASN A 187 7.45 -9.86 13.56
CA ASN A 187 8.40 -10.33 14.56
C ASN A 187 7.71 -11.16 15.66
N ALA A 188 8.44 -12.10 16.24
CA ALA A 188 8.04 -12.75 17.47
C ALA A 188 8.04 -11.73 18.62
N SER A 189 7.14 -11.88 19.60
CA SER A 189 7.02 -10.97 20.75
C SER A 189 8.37 -10.75 21.43
N GLY A 190 8.76 -9.48 21.60
CA GLY A 190 10.00 -9.08 22.23
C GLY A 190 11.28 -9.35 21.42
N LYS A 191 11.18 -9.73 20.14
CA LYS A 191 12.33 -9.94 19.26
C LYS A 191 12.36 -8.93 18.13
N ARG A 192 13.55 -8.74 17.58
CA ARG A 192 13.81 -7.94 16.38
C ARG A 192 14.11 -8.88 15.20
N ASP A 193 13.17 -9.75 14.87
CA ASP A 193 13.26 -10.73 13.80
C ASP A 193 12.19 -10.56 12.70
N GLY A 194 11.53 -9.42 12.70
CA GLY A 194 10.60 -9.04 11.63
C GLY A 194 11.33 -8.78 10.31
N ILE A 195 10.67 -9.14 9.20
CA ILE A 195 11.27 -9.08 7.87
C ILE A 195 10.43 -8.20 6.96
N LEU A 196 11.10 -7.41 6.14
CA LEU A 196 10.56 -6.74 4.97
C LEU A 196 11.42 -7.06 3.76
N ARG A 197 10.79 -7.58 2.71
CA ARG A 197 11.45 -7.78 1.43
C ARG A 197 10.65 -7.13 0.32
N VAL A 198 11.35 -6.55 -0.65
CA VAL A 198 10.75 -5.96 -1.84
C VAL A 198 11.49 -6.44 -3.06
N TRP A 199 10.74 -6.91 -4.04
CA TRP A 199 11.25 -7.28 -5.36
C TRP A 199 10.56 -6.45 -6.42
N ILE A 200 11.31 -6.12 -7.45
CA ILE A 200 10.82 -5.43 -8.63
C ILE A 200 11.21 -6.24 -9.88
N THR A 201 10.26 -6.39 -10.80
CA THR A 201 10.53 -6.90 -12.13
C THR A 201 10.36 -5.78 -13.13
N LEU A 202 11.45 -5.35 -13.74
CA LEU A 202 11.44 -4.37 -14.83
C LEU A 202 11.05 -5.05 -16.17
N PRO A 203 10.57 -4.29 -17.17
CA PRO A 203 10.19 -4.86 -18.46
C PRO A 203 11.33 -5.65 -19.11
N HIS A 204 11.07 -6.91 -19.45
CA HIS A 204 12.03 -7.84 -20.06
C HIS A 204 13.23 -8.23 -19.18
N GLU A 205 13.15 -7.99 -17.88
CA GLU A 205 14.17 -8.36 -16.91
C GLU A 205 13.68 -9.44 -15.94
N THR A 206 14.60 -10.09 -15.25
CA THR A 206 14.30 -10.99 -14.15
C THR A 206 13.97 -10.18 -12.88
N GLU A 207 13.20 -10.79 -11.99
CA GLU A 207 12.89 -10.20 -10.71
C GLU A 207 14.16 -9.92 -9.90
N GLN A 208 14.24 -8.72 -9.31
CA GLN A 208 15.37 -8.25 -8.52
C GLN A 208 14.92 -7.97 -7.09
N LEU A 209 15.61 -8.49 -6.09
CA LEU A 209 15.45 -8.12 -4.69
C LEU A 209 16.06 -6.74 -4.47
N VAL A 210 15.23 -5.74 -4.18
CA VAL A 210 15.65 -4.34 -4.04
C VAL A 210 15.67 -3.85 -2.58
N VAL A 211 15.00 -4.58 -1.66
CA VAL A 211 15.06 -4.36 -0.21
C VAL A 211 15.06 -5.73 0.48
N ASP A 212 15.98 -5.93 1.42
CA ASP A 212 16.01 -7.08 2.33
C ASP A 212 16.36 -6.60 3.74
N GLN A 213 15.36 -6.46 4.59
CA GLN A 213 15.50 -6.04 5.97
C GLN A 213 15.01 -7.15 6.90
N SER A 214 15.85 -7.63 7.81
CA SER A 214 15.57 -8.80 8.64
C SER A 214 15.59 -8.53 10.16
N ASN A 215 15.76 -7.29 10.59
CA ASN A 215 15.88 -6.93 12.00
C ASN A 215 14.85 -5.90 12.46
N LEU A 216 13.64 -5.97 11.89
CA LEU A 216 12.57 -5.04 12.20
C LEU A 216 11.80 -5.51 13.45
N GLU A 217 11.32 -4.55 14.23
CA GLU A 217 10.37 -4.79 15.31
C GLU A 217 9.07 -4.08 14.99
N TRP A 218 8.11 -4.81 14.45
CA TRP A 218 6.80 -4.30 14.08
C TRP A 218 5.92 -4.06 15.30
N ARG A 219 6.03 -4.97 16.30
CA ARG A 219 5.16 -5.01 17.49
C ARG A 219 5.90 -5.53 18.72
N SER A 220 5.49 -5.06 19.89
CA SER A 220 6.02 -5.55 21.18
C SER A 220 5.40 -6.89 21.59
N ALA A 221 4.13 -7.11 21.24
CA ALA A 221 3.37 -8.32 21.53
C ALA A 221 2.52 -8.72 20.31
N ALA A 222 2.12 -10.00 20.22
CA ALA A 222 1.35 -10.52 19.09
C ALA A 222 -0.14 -10.09 19.08
N THR A 223 -0.42 -8.83 19.39
CA THR A 223 -1.77 -8.26 19.44
C THR A 223 -2.37 -7.98 18.07
N PHE A 224 -1.54 -7.61 17.11
CA PHE A 224 -1.92 -7.38 15.70
C PHE A 224 -0.95 -8.10 14.76
N GLY A 225 -1.26 -8.10 13.48
CA GLY A 225 -0.46 -8.68 12.40
C GLY A 225 -0.47 -7.79 11.16
N VAL A 226 -0.15 -8.35 10.02
CA VAL A 226 -0.47 -7.76 8.73
C VAL A 226 -1.97 -7.93 8.53
N ASP A 227 -2.74 -6.87 8.59
CA ASP A 227 -4.21 -6.96 8.58
C ASP A 227 -4.88 -6.20 7.44
N SER A 228 -4.12 -5.36 6.73
CA SER A 228 -4.66 -4.55 5.64
C SER A 228 -3.66 -4.36 4.51
N LEU A 229 -4.12 -4.50 3.26
CA LEU A 229 -3.47 -3.88 2.13
C LEU A 229 -3.71 -2.37 2.24
N TYR A 230 -2.62 -1.60 2.29
CA TYR A 230 -2.67 -0.15 2.36
C TYR A 230 -2.46 0.44 0.97
N PHE A 231 -3.55 0.65 0.24
CA PHE A 231 -3.50 1.39 -1.00
C PHE A 231 -3.38 2.86 -0.68
N GLU A 232 -2.26 3.44 -0.96
CA GLU A 232 -2.05 4.88 -0.99
C GLU A 232 -1.13 5.22 -2.15
N SER A 233 -1.54 6.19 -2.97
CA SER A 233 -0.68 6.75 -3.99
C SER A 233 -0.99 8.22 -4.18
N PHE A 234 -0.01 9.06 -3.85
CA PHE A 234 -0.10 10.52 -3.93
C PHE A 234 1.30 11.13 -3.87
N HIS A 235 1.44 12.36 -4.38
CA HIS A 235 2.63 13.16 -4.14
C HIS A 235 2.70 13.52 -2.66
N GLY A 236 3.78 13.11 -2.01
CA GLY A 236 3.93 13.23 -0.56
C GLY A 236 4.55 14.54 -0.14
N GLY A 237 4.63 14.72 1.17
CA GLY A 237 5.24 15.89 1.79
C GLY A 237 4.25 16.78 2.51
N ASN A 238 4.74 17.93 3.00
CA ASN A 238 4.00 18.84 3.88
C ASN A 238 3.82 20.24 3.26
N ASP A 239 4.29 20.46 2.06
CA ASP A 239 4.17 21.75 1.37
C ASP A 239 4.07 21.59 -0.16
N SER A 240 3.71 22.67 -0.86
CA SER A 240 3.48 22.69 -2.30
C SER A 240 4.68 22.33 -3.16
N SER A 241 5.90 22.35 -2.62
CA SER A 241 7.11 21.96 -3.37
C SER A 241 7.20 20.47 -3.67
N TRP A 242 6.28 19.67 -3.12
CA TRP A 242 6.13 18.25 -3.41
C TRP A 242 5.09 17.97 -4.51
N ALA A 243 4.26 18.96 -4.81
CA ALA A 243 3.18 18.80 -5.76
C ALA A 243 3.66 18.68 -7.20
N PRO A 244 2.98 17.89 -8.04
CA PRO A 244 3.32 17.83 -9.45
C PRO A 244 3.08 19.16 -10.14
N THR A 245 3.97 19.51 -11.07
CA THR A 245 3.93 20.77 -11.83
C THR A 245 3.17 20.64 -13.15
N ARG A 246 2.84 19.41 -13.55
CA ARG A 246 2.07 19.06 -14.75
C ARG A 246 1.13 17.89 -14.46
N PRO A 247 0.04 17.73 -15.23
CA PRO A 247 -0.83 16.59 -15.11
C PRO A 247 -0.06 15.29 -15.37
N CYS A 248 -0.18 14.33 -14.47
CA CYS A 248 0.42 13.02 -14.61
C CYS A 248 -0.47 11.95 -13.98
N PHE A 249 -0.19 10.69 -14.26
CA PHE A 249 -0.95 9.57 -13.68
C PHE A 249 -0.07 8.34 -13.46
N ALA A 250 -0.52 7.47 -12.58
CA ALA A 250 -0.04 6.10 -12.50
C ALA A 250 -1.21 5.12 -12.67
N GLU A 251 -0.92 3.93 -13.18
CA GLU A 251 -1.88 2.85 -13.34
C GLU A 251 -1.47 1.66 -12.48
N PHE A 252 -2.47 1.07 -11.82
CA PHE A 252 -2.31 -0.04 -10.90
C PHE A 252 -3.24 -1.17 -11.30
N SER A 253 -2.75 -2.41 -11.33
CA SER A 253 -3.54 -3.58 -11.68
C SER A 253 -3.03 -4.84 -11.01
N GLN A 254 -3.79 -5.94 -11.16
CA GLN A 254 -3.39 -7.29 -10.76
C GLN A 254 -3.01 -7.41 -9.28
N PHE A 255 -3.72 -6.69 -8.40
CA PHE A 255 -3.51 -6.80 -6.97
C PHE A 255 -3.81 -8.21 -6.46
N LYS A 256 -2.84 -8.80 -5.78
CA LYS A 256 -2.96 -10.11 -5.18
C LYS A 256 -2.23 -10.12 -3.84
N VAL A 257 -2.85 -10.69 -2.82
CA VAL A 257 -2.23 -10.94 -1.53
C VAL A 257 -2.17 -12.45 -1.32
N VAL A 258 -0.98 -12.97 -1.03
CA VAL A 258 -0.73 -14.39 -0.84
C VAL A 258 0.06 -14.64 0.44
N LYS A 259 0.15 -15.90 0.87
CA LYS A 259 1.18 -16.29 1.83
C LYS A 259 2.54 -16.17 1.14
N PRO A 260 3.55 -15.59 1.80
CA PRO A 260 4.88 -15.56 1.23
C PRO A 260 5.33 -16.99 0.88
N SER A 261 5.92 -17.15 -0.30
CA SER A 261 6.65 -18.37 -0.63
C SER A 261 7.81 -18.50 0.35
N ASP A 262 8.01 -19.70 0.88
CA ASP A 262 9.02 -19.99 1.89
C ASP A 262 10.37 -19.35 1.53
N ARG A 263 11.06 -18.94 2.57
CA ARG A 263 12.29 -18.13 2.67
C ARG A 263 13.42 -18.54 1.76
#